data_5fa71a55e9624439be530a2a9155102c
#
_entry.id   5fa71a55e9624439be530a2a9155102c
#
_cell.length_a   1.000
_cell.length_b   1.000
_cell.length_c   1.000
_cell.angle_alpha   90.00
_cell.angle_beta   90.00
_cell.angle_gamma   90.00
#
_symmetry.space_group_name_H-M   'P 1'
#
loop_
_entity.id
_entity.type
_entity.pdbx_description
1 polymer ?
#
loop_
_entity_poly.entity_id
_entity_poly.type
_entity_poly.pdbx_seq_one_letter_code
_entity_poly.pdbx_strand_id
1 'polypeptide(L)'
;MKNIFSHPVHIPAALRNDAGALIYSAKSFAAAMLAYYIALSIGLERPSWAIITVYIVSQTSVGASLSRSLYRLAGTVAGASATVVIVPAFANTPVLCSVVLTGWIVFCLWLSLLERTPRAYAFVLAGYTASLIGFPAVSDPGGIFNVAIVRVQEIAIGIFCAALIHRYVLPARVSGQFNAKLSQTLQAARGRVADTLSGKPDAASGPLHLALALQFLQGISHHIPYDFALSAPVRQARKAIHDRLARLVIVNCELHDRLPASGTLPADVQALMGDVQAWLTAEGADAGSTAESLRLRCALLIDRYAAQAQTFDDALQVSFIRYLSEAIALLQQCERLSGAIHRAKPVFGEVQTRLHQARRGRQ
;
A
#
# COMPACT_ATOMS: atom_id res chain seq x y z
N MET A 1 -8.51 -52.03 -6.91
CA MET A 1 -7.63 -50.95 -7.39
C MET A 1 -7.95 -49.73 -6.55
N LYS A 2 -7.14 -49.50 -5.48
CA LYS A 2 -7.35 -48.41 -4.52
C LYS A 2 -6.80 -47.09 -5.09
N ASN A 3 -7.58 -46.02 -4.93
CA ASN A 3 -7.27 -44.65 -5.33
C ASN A 3 -5.92 -44.18 -4.79
N ILE A 4 -4.94 -43.98 -5.68
CA ILE A 4 -3.58 -43.49 -5.38
C ILE A 4 -3.48 -41.94 -5.59
N PHE A 5 -4.57 -41.23 -5.86
CA PHE A 5 -4.54 -39.80 -6.24
C PHE A 5 -5.24 -38.86 -5.24
N SER A 6 -5.01 -39.01 -3.93
CA SER A 6 -5.58 -38.08 -2.94
C SER A 6 -4.59 -37.59 -1.87
N HIS A 7 -3.34 -37.35 -2.22
CA HIS A 7 -2.49 -36.50 -1.40
C HIS A 7 -2.41 -35.10 -2.03
N PRO A 8 -2.87 -34.04 -1.33
CA PRO A 8 -2.61 -32.68 -1.77
C PRO A 8 -1.10 -32.49 -1.75
N VAL A 9 -0.51 -32.28 -2.90
CA VAL A 9 0.91 -31.91 -3.04
C VAL A 9 1.09 -30.58 -2.28
N HIS A 10 1.66 -30.66 -1.10
CA HIS A 10 2.08 -29.48 -0.33
C HIS A 10 3.24 -28.82 -1.08
N ILE A 11 2.91 -27.91 -2.01
CA ILE A 11 3.90 -27.07 -2.68
C ILE A 11 4.51 -26.16 -1.61
N PRO A 12 5.83 -26.20 -1.33
CA PRO A 12 6.48 -25.34 -0.38
C PRO A 12 6.17 -23.85 -0.68
N ALA A 13 6.00 -23.05 0.35
CA ALA A 13 5.66 -21.62 0.18
C ALA A 13 6.70 -20.88 -0.70
N ALA A 14 7.97 -21.28 -0.65
CA ALA A 14 9.02 -20.78 -1.54
C ALA A 14 8.69 -21.06 -3.02
N LEU A 15 8.36 -22.28 -3.39
CA LEU A 15 8.04 -22.67 -4.78
C LEU A 15 6.79 -21.93 -5.30
N ARG A 16 5.82 -21.65 -4.42
CA ARG A 16 4.61 -20.90 -4.79
C ARG A 16 4.90 -19.42 -5.02
N ASN A 17 5.84 -18.83 -4.28
CA ASN A 17 6.32 -17.47 -4.51
C ASN A 17 7.09 -17.36 -5.82
N ASP A 18 7.95 -18.34 -6.13
CA ASP A 18 8.73 -18.40 -7.36
C ASP A 18 7.83 -18.59 -8.59
N ALA A 19 6.78 -19.42 -8.50
CA ALA A 19 5.79 -19.57 -9.55
C ALA A 19 5.02 -18.25 -9.79
N GLY A 20 4.69 -17.51 -8.74
CA GLY A 20 4.06 -16.20 -8.85
C GLY A 20 4.95 -15.16 -9.56
N ALA A 21 6.24 -15.13 -9.24
CA ALA A 21 7.23 -14.27 -9.88
C ALA A 21 7.42 -14.64 -11.36
N LEU A 22 7.45 -15.93 -11.69
CA LEU A 22 7.57 -16.43 -13.05
C LEU A 22 6.35 -16.04 -13.92
N ILE A 23 5.14 -16.21 -13.39
CA ILE A 23 3.90 -15.79 -14.06
C ILE A 23 3.90 -14.28 -14.29
N TYR A 24 4.33 -13.49 -13.31
CA TYR A 24 4.45 -12.04 -13.46
C TYR A 24 5.43 -11.65 -14.57
N SER A 25 6.61 -12.28 -14.61
CA SER A 25 7.62 -12.05 -15.64
C SER A 25 7.11 -12.42 -17.02
N ALA A 26 6.46 -13.58 -17.17
CA ALA A 26 5.87 -14.04 -18.43
C ALA A 26 4.78 -13.08 -18.94
N LYS A 27 3.93 -12.57 -18.05
CA LYS A 27 2.90 -11.57 -18.39
C LYS A 27 3.52 -10.24 -18.83
N SER A 28 4.54 -9.76 -18.12
CA SER A 28 5.24 -8.53 -18.48
C SER A 28 5.95 -8.65 -19.81
N PHE A 29 6.55 -9.81 -20.09
CA PHE A 29 7.15 -10.11 -21.40
C PHE A 29 6.11 -10.14 -22.52
N ALA A 30 4.98 -10.82 -22.30
CA ALA A 30 3.89 -10.87 -23.31
C ALA A 30 3.34 -9.46 -23.59
N ALA A 31 3.17 -8.62 -22.55
CA ALA A 31 2.74 -7.24 -22.70
C ALA A 31 3.77 -6.40 -23.49
N ALA A 32 5.06 -6.60 -23.22
CA ALA A 32 6.15 -5.90 -23.91
C ALA A 32 6.21 -6.30 -25.40
N MET A 33 6.07 -7.59 -25.71
CA MET A 33 6.03 -8.05 -27.10
C MET A 33 4.81 -7.56 -27.85
N LEU A 34 3.65 -7.53 -27.21
CA LEU A 34 2.42 -6.96 -27.79
C LEU A 34 2.60 -5.46 -28.09
N ALA A 35 3.15 -4.69 -27.15
CA ALA A 35 3.42 -3.27 -27.31
C ALA A 35 4.42 -3.00 -28.45
N TYR A 36 5.46 -3.82 -28.52
CA TYR A 36 6.47 -3.74 -29.57
C TYR A 36 5.86 -4.02 -30.95
N TYR A 37 5.09 -5.10 -31.05
CA TYR A 37 4.41 -5.46 -32.31
C TYR A 37 3.48 -4.36 -32.78
N ILE A 38 2.65 -3.78 -31.89
CA ILE A 38 1.76 -2.68 -32.25
C ILE A 38 2.56 -1.45 -32.71
N ALA A 39 3.60 -1.07 -31.96
CA ALA A 39 4.44 0.09 -32.29
C ALA A 39 5.11 -0.07 -33.65
N LEU A 40 5.59 -1.27 -34.00
CA LEU A 40 6.14 -1.59 -35.32
C LEU A 40 5.07 -1.54 -36.40
N SER A 41 3.88 -2.11 -36.16
CA SER A 41 2.84 -2.21 -37.20
C SER A 41 2.27 -0.85 -37.60
N ILE A 42 2.34 0.15 -36.72
CA ILE A 42 1.94 1.54 -37.03
C ILE A 42 3.12 2.43 -37.44
N GLY A 43 4.33 1.87 -37.59
CA GLY A 43 5.49 2.56 -38.10
C GLY A 43 6.11 3.61 -37.18
N LEU A 44 6.06 3.42 -35.85
CA LEU A 44 6.70 4.34 -34.91
C LEU A 44 8.23 4.23 -35.01
N GLU A 45 8.90 5.39 -34.92
CA GLU A 45 10.36 5.50 -35.13
C GLU A 45 11.18 4.76 -34.08
N ARG A 46 10.70 4.70 -32.84
CA ARG A 46 11.46 4.12 -31.71
C ARG A 46 10.61 3.16 -30.88
N PRO A 47 10.16 2.02 -31.42
CA PRO A 47 9.24 1.09 -30.77
C PRO A 47 9.78 0.50 -29.45
N SER A 48 11.10 0.58 -29.20
CA SER A 48 11.75 0.18 -27.95
C SER A 48 11.21 0.93 -26.72
N TRP A 49 10.74 2.17 -26.89
CA TRP A 49 10.16 2.93 -25.78
C TRP A 49 8.83 2.36 -25.28
N ALA A 50 8.06 1.73 -26.16
CA ALA A 50 6.87 1.00 -25.75
C ALA A 50 7.22 -0.20 -24.86
N ILE A 51 8.26 -0.98 -25.20
CA ILE A 51 8.78 -2.08 -24.38
C ILE A 51 9.24 -1.57 -23.00
N ILE A 52 10.12 -0.57 -23.00
CA ILE A 52 10.67 0.02 -21.76
C ILE A 52 9.53 0.51 -20.87
N THR A 53 8.50 1.12 -21.46
CA THR A 53 7.32 1.60 -20.73
C THR A 53 6.58 0.47 -20.06
N VAL A 54 6.35 -0.66 -20.74
CA VAL A 54 5.71 -1.83 -20.12
C VAL A 54 6.44 -2.25 -18.87
N TYR A 55 7.76 -2.45 -18.93
CA TYR A 55 8.54 -2.89 -17.75
C TYR A 55 8.52 -1.86 -16.61
N ILE A 56 8.57 -0.57 -16.93
CA ILE A 56 8.54 0.48 -15.89
C ILE A 56 7.18 0.58 -15.20
N VAL A 57 6.07 0.45 -15.94
CA VAL A 57 4.71 0.58 -15.34
C VAL A 57 4.20 -0.72 -14.76
N SER A 58 4.75 -1.86 -15.15
CA SER A 58 4.37 -3.16 -14.61
C SER A 58 4.70 -3.23 -13.13
N GLN A 59 3.69 -3.50 -12.32
CA GLN A 59 3.80 -3.69 -10.88
C GLN A 59 3.09 -4.98 -10.50
N THR A 60 3.47 -5.55 -9.38
CA THR A 60 2.85 -6.78 -8.85
C THR A 60 1.37 -6.63 -8.55
N SER A 61 0.88 -5.39 -8.37
CA SER A 61 -0.52 -5.09 -8.11
C SER A 61 -1.13 -4.23 -9.23
N VAL A 62 -2.40 -4.51 -9.57
CA VAL A 62 -3.14 -3.78 -10.62
C VAL A 62 -3.28 -2.29 -10.27
N GLY A 63 -3.58 -1.96 -9.00
CA GLY A 63 -3.74 -0.57 -8.56
C GLY A 63 -2.43 0.22 -8.61
N ALA A 64 -1.29 -0.40 -8.22
CA ALA A 64 0.02 0.23 -8.30
C ALA A 64 0.45 0.44 -9.76
N SER A 65 0.21 -0.54 -10.63
CA SER A 65 0.49 -0.43 -12.06
C SER A 65 -0.32 0.70 -12.71
N LEU A 66 -1.61 0.80 -12.42
CA LEU A 66 -2.48 1.84 -12.97
C LEU A 66 -2.10 3.24 -12.47
N SER A 67 -1.82 3.40 -11.17
CA SER A 67 -1.33 4.64 -10.60
C SER A 67 -0.04 5.11 -11.28
N ARG A 68 0.94 4.21 -11.40
CA ARG A 68 2.22 4.50 -12.05
C ARG A 68 2.05 4.83 -13.53
N SER A 69 1.15 4.14 -14.24
CA SER A 69 0.80 4.40 -15.63
C SER A 69 0.25 5.80 -15.84
N LEU A 70 -0.69 6.22 -14.98
CA LEU A 70 -1.31 7.55 -15.08
C LEU A 70 -0.28 8.66 -14.88
N TYR A 71 0.55 8.55 -13.82
CA TYR A 71 1.60 9.54 -13.55
C TYR A 71 2.69 9.53 -14.62
N ARG A 72 3.00 8.36 -15.21
CA ARG A 72 3.93 8.28 -16.33
C ARG A 72 3.40 9.03 -17.54
N LEU A 73 2.14 8.80 -17.91
CA LEU A 73 1.53 9.50 -19.04
C LEU A 73 1.48 11.02 -18.82
N ALA A 74 1.01 11.44 -17.65
CA ALA A 74 0.91 12.86 -17.30
C ALA A 74 2.27 13.56 -17.32
N GLY A 75 3.31 12.95 -16.72
CA GLY A 75 4.67 13.49 -16.73
C GLY A 75 5.26 13.55 -18.14
N THR A 76 5.02 12.52 -18.96
CA THR A 76 5.49 12.53 -20.35
C THR A 76 4.82 13.63 -21.17
N VAL A 77 3.50 13.79 -21.05
CA VAL A 77 2.78 14.88 -21.73
C VAL A 77 3.28 16.23 -21.28
N ALA A 78 3.45 16.45 -19.97
CA ALA A 78 3.97 17.72 -19.44
C ALA A 78 5.38 18.03 -19.95
N GLY A 79 6.30 17.05 -19.93
CA GLY A 79 7.67 17.22 -20.44
C GLY A 79 7.72 17.45 -21.94
N ALA A 80 6.94 16.69 -22.71
CA ALA A 80 6.81 16.86 -24.16
C ALA A 80 6.25 18.25 -24.53
N SER A 81 5.20 18.71 -23.83
CA SER A 81 4.62 20.04 -24.04
C SER A 81 5.63 21.14 -23.71
N ALA A 82 6.39 21.01 -22.63
CA ALA A 82 7.42 21.98 -22.27
C ALA A 82 8.50 22.08 -23.38
N THR A 83 8.96 20.94 -23.93
CA THR A 83 9.97 20.97 -25.01
C THR A 83 9.43 21.57 -26.30
N VAL A 84 8.18 21.31 -26.67
CA VAL A 84 7.53 21.89 -27.86
C VAL A 84 7.41 23.42 -27.73
N VAL A 85 7.32 23.95 -26.52
CA VAL A 85 7.31 25.41 -26.28
C VAL A 85 8.71 25.98 -26.20
N ILE A 86 9.62 25.34 -25.43
CA ILE A 86 10.96 25.89 -25.16
C ILE A 86 11.85 25.85 -26.40
N VAL A 87 11.94 24.70 -27.09
CA VAL A 87 12.91 24.52 -28.18
C VAL A 87 12.67 25.48 -29.34
N PRO A 88 11.46 25.66 -29.88
CA PRO A 88 11.22 26.64 -30.92
C PRO A 88 11.41 28.09 -30.46
N ALA A 89 11.06 28.41 -29.22
CA ALA A 89 11.23 29.76 -28.68
C ALA A 89 12.71 30.23 -28.66
N PHE A 90 13.65 29.29 -28.50
CA PHE A 90 15.09 29.54 -28.41
C PHE A 90 15.88 28.89 -29.54
N ALA A 91 15.24 28.60 -30.69
CA ALA A 91 15.85 27.91 -31.84
C ALA A 91 17.16 28.56 -32.33
N ASN A 92 17.25 29.92 -32.28
CA ASN A 92 18.40 30.66 -32.73
C ASN A 92 19.52 30.83 -31.71
N THR A 93 19.28 30.32 -30.47
CA THR A 93 20.22 30.53 -29.32
C THR A 93 20.39 29.17 -28.58
N PRO A 94 21.22 28.24 -29.09
CA PRO A 94 21.32 26.87 -28.56
C PRO A 94 21.76 26.83 -27.10
N VAL A 95 22.67 27.73 -26.70
CA VAL A 95 23.15 27.79 -25.31
C VAL A 95 22.03 28.24 -24.37
N LEU A 96 21.25 29.25 -24.75
CA LEU A 96 20.13 29.74 -23.93
C LEU A 96 19.01 28.66 -23.88
N CYS A 97 18.71 27.99 -24.98
CA CYS A 97 17.79 26.86 -25.01
C CYS A 97 18.19 25.79 -24.00
N SER A 98 19.47 25.41 -23.98
CA SER A 98 19.98 24.39 -23.04
C SER A 98 19.87 24.84 -21.59
N VAL A 99 20.13 26.13 -21.29
CA VAL A 99 19.97 26.69 -19.95
C VAL A 99 18.50 26.66 -19.51
N VAL A 100 17.56 27.05 -20.38
CA VAL A 100 16.12 27.04 -20.05
C VAL A 100 15.60 25.63 -19.88
N LEU A 101 16.03 24.67 -20.73
CA LEU A 101 15.70 23.25 -20.54
C LEU A 101 16.23 22.71 -19.20
N THR A 102 17.47 23.04 -18.84
CA THR A 102 18.05 22.67 -17.55
C THR A 102 17.24 23.26 -16.39
N GLY A 103 16.85 24.53 -16.52
CA GLY A 103 15.98 25.20 -15.55
C GLY A 103 14.64 24.48 -15.34
N TRP A 104 14.01 24.03 -16.44
CA TRP A 104 12.80 23.21 -16.38
C TRP A 104 13.02 21.89 -15.65
N ILE A 105 14.13 21.19 -15.92
CA ILE A 105 14.47 19.92 -15.27
C ILE A 105 14.67 20.14 -13.77
N VAL A 106 15.42 21.15 -13.37
CA VAL A 106 15.67 21.53 -11.97
C VAL A 106 14.36 21.87 -11.27
N PHE A 107 13.49 22.64 -11.92
CA PHE A 107 12.17 22.99 -11.39
C PHE A 107 11.30 21.73 -11.16
N CYS A 108 11.25 20.83 -12.13
CA CYS A 108 10.53 19.54 -11.99
C CYS A 108 11.10 18.69 -10.86
N LEU A 109 12.42 18.60 -10.75
CA LEU A 109 13.08 17.87 -9.67
C LEU A 109 12.77 18.49 -8.30
N TRP A 110 12.83 19.80 -8.19
CA TRP A 110 12.47 20.52 -6.98
C TRP A 110 11.02 20.24 -6.55
N LEU A 111 10.05 20.30 -7.47
CA LEU A 111 8.67 19.94 -7.18
C LEU A 111 8.54 18.47 -6.72
N SER A 112 9.29 17.55 -7.32
CA SER A 112 9.25 16.15 -6.94
C SER A 112 9.75 15.89 -5.52
N LEU A 113 10.70 16.69 -5.03
CA LEU A 113 11.23 16.60 -3.66
C LEU A 113 10.26 17.16 -2.62
N LEU A 114 9.42 18.11 -2.99
CA LEU A 114 8.37 18.65 -2.11
C LEU A 114 7.18 17.69 -1.98
N GLU A 115 6.93 16.87 -3.00
CA GLU A 115 5.79 15.97 -3.05
C GLU A 115 6.16 14.60 -2.49
N ARG A 116 5.52 14.19 -1.38
CA ARG A 116 5.77 12.90 -0.71
C ARG A 116 4.83 11.77 -1.14
N THR A 117 4.00 12.02 -2.15
CA THR A 117 3.05 11.03 -2.69
C THR A 117 3.57 10.43 -4.00
N PRO A 118 2.94 9.37 -4.52
CA PRO A 118 3.28 8.82 -5.84
C PRO A 118 3.22 9.83 -7.00
N ARG A 119 2.64 11.03 -6.78
CA ARG A 119 2.61 12.14 -7.76
C ARG A 119 4.00 12.71 -8.04
N ALA A 120 4.94 12.63 -7.10
CA ALA A 120 6.34 13.00 -7.29
C ALA A 120 6.93 12.39 -8.56
N TYR A 121 6.55 11.16 -8.89
CA TYR A 121 6.98 10.46 -10.08
C TYR A 121 6.59 11.17 -11.39
N ALA A 122 5.44 11.86 -11.45
CA ALA A 122 5.05 12.62 -12.64
C ALA A 122 5.99 13.82 -12.88
N PHE A 123 6.40 14.51 -11.83
CA PHE A 123 7.34 15.64 -11.94
C PHE A 123 8.73 15.18 -12.40
N VAL A 124 9.26 14.07 -11.80
CA VAL A 124 10.52 13.48 -12.27
C VAL A 124 10.47 13.16 -13.75
N LEU A 125 9.36 12.55 -14.20
CA LEU A 125 9.19 12.18 -15.60
C LEU A 125 9.01 13.36 -16.53
N ALA A 126 8.41 14.47 -16.09
CA ALA A 126 8.32 15.69 -16.88
C ALA A 126 9.71 16.28 -17.16
N GLY A 127 10.59 16.31 -16.15
CA GLY A 127 11.99 16.70 -16.35
C GLY A 127 12.77 15.72 -17.22
N TYR A 128 12.65 14.42 -16.94
CA TYR A 128 13.31 13.36 -17.71
C TYR A 128 12.89 13.34 -19.19
N THR A 129 11.60 13.49 -19.47
CA THR A 129 11.08 13.52 -20.84
C THR A 129 11.57 14.77 -21.57
N ALA A 130 11.55 15.91 -20.91
CA ALA A 130 12.09 17.16 -21.49
C ALA A 130 13.59 17.02 -21.81
N SER A 131 14.37 16.37 -20.98
CA SER A 131 15.78 16.08 -21.24
C SER A 131 15.98 15.22 -22.49
N LEU A 132 15.24 14.10 -22.60
CA LEU A 132 15.40 13.15 -23.69
C LEU A 132 14.92 13.64 -25.05
N ILE A 133 13.94 14.53 -25.09
CA ILE A 133 13.39 15.11 -26.30
C ILE A 133 14.09 16.42 -26.63
N GLY A 134 14.28 17.29 -25.62
CA GLY A 134 14.72 18.67 -25.79
C GLY A 134 16.18 18.79 -26.17
N PHE A 135 17.12 18.14 -25.47
CA PHE A 135 18.54 18.30 -25.78
C PHE A 135 18.93 17.81 -27.18
N PRO A 136 18.47 16.65 -27.69
CA PRO A 136 18.71 16.28 -29.08
C PRO A 136 18.12 17.29 -30.08
N ALA A 137 16.99 17.91 -29.76
CA ALA A 137 16.31 18.85 -30.65
C ALA A 137 16.89 20.27 -30.62
N VAL A 138 17.84 20.59 -29.74
CA VAL A 138 18.54 21.89 -29.74
C VAL A 138 19.29 22.13 -31.09
N SER A 139 19.82 21.06 -31.69
CA SER A 139 20.54 21.14 -32.95
C SER A 139 19.62 21.05 -34.19
N ASP A 140 18.40 20.50 -34.02
CA ASP A 140 17.39 20.37 -35.09
C ASP A 140 15.99 20.65 -34.53
N PRO A 141 15.63 21.93 -34.34
CA PRO A 141 14.35 22.31 -33.72
C PRO A 141 13.12 22.03 -34.61
N GLY A 142 13.29 21.82 -35.91
CA GLY A 142 12.18 21.69 -36.88
C GLY A 142 11.33 20.45 -36.64
N GLY A 143 11.94 19.36 -36.14
CA GLY A 143 11.26 18.07 -35.90
C GLY A 143 10.65 17.91 -34.53
N ILE A 144 10.79 18.88 -33.62
CA ILE A 144 10.48 18.70 -32.18
C ILE A 144 9.03 18.27 -31.90
N PHE A 145 8.06 18.81 -32.66
CA PHE A 145 6.64 18.49 -32.47
C PHE A 145 6.36 17.02 -32.81
N ASN A 146 6.91 16.53 -33.93
CA ASN A 146 6.76 15.14 -34.32
C ASN A 146 7.41 14.18 -33.31
N VAL A 147 8.64 14.47 -32.90
CA VAL A 147 9.35 13.69 -31.87
C VAL A 147 8.57 13.64 -30.57
N ALA A 148 7.97 14.76 -30.15
CA ALA A 148 7.17 14.84 -28.93
C ALA A 148 5.90 13.98 -29.02
N ILE A 149 5.17 14.05 -30.15
CA ILE A 149 3.96 13.25 -30.36
C ILE A 149 4.29 11.76 -30.41
N VAL A 150 5.28 11.36 -31.21
CA VAL A 150 5.71 9.96 -31.31
C VAL A 150 6.09 9.41 -29.94
N ARG A 151 6.79 10.18 -29.12
CA ARG A 151 7.14 9.79 -27.75
C ARG A 151 5.90 9.53 -26.89
N VAL A 152 4.90 10.42 -26.92
CA VAL A 152 3.65 10.23 -26.17
C VAL A 152 2.90 8.99 -26.65
N GLN A 153 2.86 8.75 -27.97
CA GLN A 153 2.21 7.57 -28.54
C GLN A 153 2.90 6.27 -28.13
N GLU A 154 4.22 6.17 -28.20
CA GLU A 154 5.01 5.01 -27.78
C GLU A 154 4.74 4.65 -26.30
N ILE A 155 4.73 5.66 -25.45
CA ILE A 155 4.47 5.49 -24.02
C ILE A 155 3.01 5.10 -23.77
N ALA A 156 2.05 5.71 -24.46
CA ALA A 156 0.63 5.37 -24.35
C ALA A 156 0.35 3.92 -24.76
N ILE A 157 0.96 3.43 -25.85
CA ILE A 157 0.86 2.03 -26.29
C ILE A 157 1.42 1.09 -25.23
N GLY A 158 2.61 1.38 -24.70
CA GLY A 158 3.21 0.57 -23.64
C GLY A 158 2.32 0.50 -22.38
N ILE A 159 1.75 1.62 -21.97
CA ILE A 159 0.80 1.70 -20.84
C ILE A 159 -0.45 0.87 -21.13
N PHE A 160 -1.04 1.02 -22.32
CA PHE A 160 -2.26 0.31 -22.71
C PHE A 160 -2.04 -1.20 -22.71
N CYS A 161 -0.97 -1.69 -23.33
CA CYS A 161 -0.64 -3.11 -23.37
C CYS A 161 -0.37 -3.68 -21.97
N ALA A 162 0.39 -2.96 -21.15
CA ALA A 162 0.61 -3.35 -19.76
C ALA A 162 -0.71 -3.44 -18.99
N ALA A 163 -1.56 -2.42 -19.07
CA ALA A 163 -2.85 -2.40 -18.40
C ALA A 163 -3.77 -3.53 -18.88
N LEU A 164 -3.82 -3.79 -20.19
CA LEU A 164 -4.62 -4.86 -20.79
C LEU A 164 -4.20 -6.23 -20.25
N ILE A 165 -2.93 -6.57 -20.37
CA ILE A 165 -2.42 -7.89 -19.97
C ILE A 165 -2.52 -8.07 -18.46
N HIS A 166 -2.09 -7.09 -17.63
CA HIS A 166 -2.14 -7.23 -16.17
C HIS A 166 -3.56 -7.25 -15.62
N ARG A 167 -4.53 -6.65 -16.31
CA ARG A 167 -5.94 -6.66 -15.89
C ARG A 167 -6.68 -7.95 -16.26
N TYR A 168 -6.42 -8.49 -17.45
CA TYR A 168 -7.21 -9.60 -18.00
C TYR A 168 -6.52 -10.95 -17.88
N VAL A 169 -5.19 -11.00 -17.91
CA VAL A 169 -4.43 -12.25 -17.81
C VAL A 169 -4.07 -12.49 -16.34
N LEU A 170 -4.71 -13.47 -15.67
CA LEU A 170 -4.42 -13.87 -14.28
C LEU A 170 -4.25 -12.66 -13.32
N PRO A 171 -5.27 -11.84 -13.08
CA PRO A 171 -5.13 -10.63 -12.29
C PRO A 171 -4.69 -10.95 -10.86
N ALA A 172 -3.53 -10.45 -10.45
CA ALA A 172 -3.09 -10.51 -9.05
C ALA A 172 -3.89 -9.49 -8.23
N ARG A 173 -4.72 -9.97 -7.31
CA ARG A 173 -5.56 -9.12 -6.47
C ARG A 173 -4.73 -8.53 -5.33
N VAL A 174 -4.62 -7.20 -5.27
CA VAL A 174 -4.01 -6.46 -4.14
C VAL A 174 -4.67 -6.83 -2.82
N SER A 175 -5.98 -7.11 -2.85
CA SER A 175 -6.76 -7.44 -1.67
C SER A 175 -6.24 -8.68 -0.93
N GLY A 176 -5.77 -9.72 -1.63
CA GLY A 176 -5.24 -10.93 -1.00
C GLY A 176 -3.93 -10.67 -0.25
N GLN A 177 -2.99 -9.97 -0.87
CA GLN A 177 -1.70 -9.63 -0.24
C GLN A 177 -1.90 -8.65 0.92
N PHE A 178 -2.77 -7.65 0.76
CA PHE A 178 -3.10 -6.72 1.83
C PHE A 178 -3.72 -7.44 3.03
N ASN A 179 -4.71 -8.31 2.80
CA ASN A 179 -5.39 -9.01 3.88
C ASN A 179 -4.44 -9.95 4.63
N ALA A 180 -3.59 -10.70 3.91
CA ALA A 180 -2.58 -11.56 4.54
C ALA A 180 -1.59 -10.74 5.38
N LYS A 181 -1.10 -9.62 4.85
CA LYS A 181 -0.18 -8.74 5.58
C LYS A 181 -0.86 -8.05 6.76
N LEU A 182 -2.11 -7.65 6.61
CA LEU A 182 -2.91 -7.08 7.70
C LEU A 182 -3.08 -8.09 8.85
N SER A 183 -3.45 -9.33 8.55
CA SER A 183 -3.57 -10.38 9.57
C SER A 183 -2.26 -10.62 10.30
N GLN A 184 -1.13 -10.71 9.58
CA GLN A 184 0.20 -10.82 10.19
C GLN A 184 0.53 -9.62 11.08
N THR A 185 0.21 -8.39 10.63
CA THR A 185 0.48 -7.17 11.40
C THR A 185 -0.38 -7.10 12.66
N LEU A 186 -1.65 -7.52 12.59
CA LEU A 186 -2.54 -7.59 13.74
C LEU A 186 -2.06 -8.63 14.77
N GLN A 187 -1.63 -9.81 14.32
CA GLN A 187 -1.05 -10.82 15.21
C GLN A 187 0.24 -10.32 15.87
N ALA A 188 1.12 -9.68 15.10
CA ALA A 188 2.34 -9.08 15.65
C ALA A 188 2.02 -7.98 16.68
N ALA A 189 1.01 -7.14 16.42
CA ALA A 189 0.57 -6.10 17.35
C ALA A 189 0.00 -6.69 18.67
N ARG A 190 -0.82 -7.76 18.58
CA ARG A 190 -1.32 -8.49 19.77
C ARG A 190 -0.17 -9.10 20.58
N GLY A 191 0.76 -9.77 19.91
CA GLY A 191 1.94 -10.36 20.55
C GLY A 191 2.78 -9.30 21.26
N ARG A 192 2.96 -8.13 20.65
CA ARG A 192 3.70 -7.03 21.29
C ARG A 192 3.05 -6.52 22.56
N VAL A 193 1.74 -6.31 22.55
CA VAL A 193 1.04 -5.90 23.78
C VAL A 193 1.17 -6.98 24.85
N ALA A 194 1.05 -8.27 24.49
CA ALA A 194 1.21 -9.38 25.42
C ALA A 194 2.65 -9.46 26.00
N ASP A 195 3.68 -9.27 25.17
CA ASP A 195 5.08 -9.26 25.60
C ASP A 195 5.36 -8.08 26.55
N THR A 196 4.82 -6.88 26.23
CA THR A 196 4.90 -5.70 27.13
C THR A 196 4.29 -6.00 28.49
N LEU A 197 3.08 -6.57 28.53
CA LEU A 197 2.42 -6.92 29.79
C LEU A 197 3.13 -8.04 30.57
N SER A 198 3.89 -8.89 29.88
CA SER A 198 4.70 -9.95 30.50
C SER A 198 6.04 -9.47 31.05
N GLY A 199 6.38 -8.20 30.88
CA GLY A 199 7.68 -7.64 31.28
C GLY A 199 8.87 -8.26 30.56
N LYS A 200 8.65 -8.90 29.41
CA LYS A 200 9.76 -9.45 28.63
C LYS A 200 10.62 -8.32 28.08
N PRO A 201 11.95 -8.41 28.17
CA PRO A 201 12.84 -7.41 27.61
C PRO A 201 12.53 -7.26 26.11
N ASP A 202 12.40 -6.05 25.69
CA ASP A 202 12.09 -5.71 24.31
C ASP A 202 13.20 -6.24 23.42
N ALA A 203 12.90 -7.26 22.63
CA ALA A 203 13.81 -7.62 21.55
C ALA A 203 13.99 -6.35 20.71
N ALA A 204 15.21 -5.85 20.60
CA ALA A 204 15.57 -4.57 19.97
C ALA A 204 14.96 -4.33 18.56
N SER A 205 14.42 -5.38 17.95
CA SER A 205 13.76 -5.38 16.65
C SER A 205 12.23 -5.18 16.71
N GLY A 206 11.58 -5.30 17.88
CA GLY A 206 10.13 -5.35 17.98
C GLY A 206 9.37 -4.11 17.49
N PRO A 207 9.68 -2.87 17.96
CA PRO A 207 9.04 -1.66 17.47
C PRO A 207 9.34 -1.39 16.01
N LEU A 208 10.56 -1.71 15.55
CA LEU A 208 10.99 -1.54 14.18
C LEU A 208 10.20 -2.45 13.23
N HIS A 209 9.98 -3.72 13.55
CA HIS A 209 9.20 -4.64 12.73
C HIS A 209 7.75 -4.19 12.55
N LEU A 210 7.11 -3.69 13.60
CA LEU A 210 5.74 -3.18 13.52
C LEU A 210 5.68 -1.88 12.71
N ALA A 211 6.66 -0.97 12.90
CA ALA A 211 6.78 0.25 12.12
C ALA A 211 7.00 -0.03 10.62
N LEU A 212 7.87 -0.98 10.27
CA LEU A 212 8.09 -1.41 8.88
C LEU A 212 6.84 -2.07 8.28
N ALA A 213 6.10 -2.88 9.05
CA ALA A 213 4.85 -3.45 8.60
C ALA A 213 3.78 -2.38 8.34
N LEU A 214 3.70 -1.35 9.18
CA LEU A 214 2.82 -0.21 8.98
C LEU A 214 3.23 0.62 7.75
N GLN A 215 4.51 0.87 7.57
CA GLN A 215 5.02 1.56 6.38
C GLN A 215 4.69 0.79 5.09
N PHE A 216 4.81 -0.52 5.10
CA PHE A 216 4.41 -1.38 3.99
C PHE A 216 2.90 -1.30 3.71
N LEU A 217 2.05 -1.37 4.75
CA LEU A 217 0.60 -1.21 4.62
C LEU A 217 0.24 0.20 4.10
N GLN A 218 0.95 1.24 4.52
CA GLN A 218 0.79 2.60 4.03
C GLN A 218 1.16 2.69 2.54
N GLY A 219 2.29 2.10 2.12
CA GLY A 219 2.70 2.05 0.72
C GLY A 219 1.63 1.42 -0.18
N ILE A 220 1.05 0.29 0.25
CA ILE A 220 -0.08 -0.33 -0.48
C ILE A 220 -1.32 0.58 -0.48
N SER A 221 -1.60 1.28 0.62
CA SER A 221 -2.80 2.12 0.76
C SER A 221 -2.84 3.28 -0.23
N HIS A 222 -1.69 3.84 -0.62
CA HIS A 222 -1.61 4.90 -1.64
C HIS A 222 -2.09 4.45 -3.03
N HIS A 223 -2.05 3.16 -3.33
CA HIS A 223 -2.52 2.60 -4.60
C HIS A 223 -3.98 2.13 -4.57
N ILE A 224 -4.60 2.10 -3.39
CA ILE A 224 -6.00 1.67 -3.19
C ILE A 224 -7.02 2.53 -3.98
N PRO A 225 -6.89 3.87 -4.12
CA PRO A 225 -7.82 4.67 -4.91
C PRO A 225 -7.92 4.23 -6.37
N TYR A 226 -6.86 3.61 -6.91
CA TYR A 226 -6.77 3.13 -8.29
C TYR A 226 -7.22 1.66 -8.44
N ASP A 227 -7.57 0.97 -7.35
CA ASP A 227 -8.18 -0.36 -7.38
C ASP A 227 -9.71 -0.23 -7.46
N PHE A 228 -10.22 -0.14 -8.67
CA PHE A 228 -11.67 -0.04 -8.95
C PHE A 228 -12.49 -1.26 -8.49
N ALA A 229 -11.82 -2.35 -8.10
CA ALA A 229 -12.50 -3.54 -7.57
C ALA A 229 -12.95 -3.36 -6.11
N LEU A 230 -12.52 -2.29 -5.43
CA LEU A 230 -12.81 -2.05 -4.02
C LEU A 230 -13.92 -1.02 -3.84
N SER A 231 -14.92 -1.36 -3.03
CA SER A 231 -15.97 -0.42 -2.62
C SER A 231 -15.41 0.71 -1.74
N ALA A 232 -16.08 1.88 -1.76
CA ALA A 232 -15.69 3.03 -0.94
C ALA A 232 -15.58 2.69 0.57
N PRO A 233 -16.53 1.94 1.19
CA PRO A 233 -16.42 1.58 2.61
C PRO A 233 -15.20 0.70 2.92
N VAL A 234 -14.79 -0.19 2.01
CA VAL A 234 -13.57 -1.01 2.21
C VAL A 234 -12.31 -0.16 2.18
N ARG A 235 -12.24 0.83 1.29
CA ARG A 235 -11.11 1.78 1.26
C ARG A 235 -11.03 2.58 2.56
N GLN A 236 -12.16 3.06 3.06
CA GLN A 236 -12.22 3.81 4.32
C GLN A 236 -11.85 2.93 5.53
N ALA A 237 -12.33 1.69 5.58
CA ALA A 237 -11.98 0.73 6.64
C ALA A 237 -10.48 0.44 6.67
N ARG A 238 -9.83 0.28 5.51
CA ARG A 238 -8.37 0.07 5.42
C ARG A 238 -7.57 1.25 5.96
N LYS A 239 -7.96 2.48 5.61
CA LYS A 239 -7.34 3.68 6.16
C LYS A 239 -7.51 3.74 7.68
N ALA A 240 -8.73 3.50 8.15
CA ALA A 240 -9.05 3.51 9.57
C ALA A 240 -8.24 2.48 10.38
N ILE A 241 -7.98 1.27 9.83
CA ILE A 241 -7.12 0.27 10.48
C ILE A 241 -5.68 0.79 10.58
N HIS A 242 -5.14 1.37 9.51
CA HIS A 242 -3.79 1.91 9.51
C HIS A 242 -3.61 2.96 10.63
N ASP A 243 -4.52 3.92 10.73
CA ASP A 243 -4.48 4.98 11.73
C ASP A 243 -4.54 4.41 13.16
N ARG A 244 -5.38 3.38 13.38
CA ARG A 244 -5.50 2.72 14.70
C ARG A 244 -4.26 1.91 15.06
N LEU A 245 -3.68 1.19 14.10
CA LEU A 245 -2.43 0.45 14.33
C LEU A 245 -1.27 1.40 14.63
N ALA A 246 -1.18 2.54 13.94
CA ALA A 246 -0.18 3.55 14.23
C ALA A 246 -0.33 4.11 15.65
N ARG A 247 -1.57 4.37 16.09
CA ARG A 247 -1.85 4.79 17.47
C ARG A 247 -1.50 3.70 18.48
N LEU A 248 -1.76 2.43 18.15
CA LEU A 248 -1.44 1.30 19.03
C LEU A 248 0.08 1.17 19.29
N VAL A 249 0.94 1.50 18.30
CA VAL A 249 2.39 1.53 18.52
C VAL A 249 2.76 2.52 19.64
N ILE A 250 2.19 3.73 19.57
CA ILE A 250 2.42 4.77 20.59
C ILE A 250 1.91 4.31 21.94
N VAL A 251 0.67 3.82 22.00
CA VAL A 251 0.04 3.32 23.24
C VAL A 251 0.85 2.19 23.86
N ASN A 252 1.45 1.30 23.04
CA ASN A 252 2.28 0.22 23.57
C ASN A 252 3.59 0.72 24.17
N CYS A 253 4.22 1.77 23.60
CA CYS A 253 5.38 2.42 24.23
C CYS A 253 4.99 3.05 25.57
N GLU A 254 3.86 3.76 25.61
CA GLU A 254 3.35 4.37 26.83
C GLU A 254 3.00 3.33 27.91
N LEU A 255 2.51 2.15 27.53
CA LEU A 255 2.29 1.03 28.44
C LEU A 255 3.61 0.50 29.02
N HIS A 256 4.63 0.36 28.17
CA HIS A 256 5.93 -0.12 28.59
C HIS A 256 6.57 0.82 29.60
N ASP A 257 6.57 2.12 29.33
CA ASP A 257 7.20 3.14 30.16
C ASP A 257 6.51 3.31 31.54
N ARG A 258 5.24 2.89 31.65
CA ARG A 258 4.45 2.99 32.88
C ARG A 258 4.33 1.69 33.65
N LEU A 259 4.88 0.59 33.12
CA LEU A 259 5.01 -0.64 33.89
C LEU A 259 5.99 -0.40 35.06
N PRO A 260 5.58 -0.59 36.32
CA PRO A 260 6.48 -0.36 37.43
C PRO A 260 7.64 -1.34 37.40
N ALA A 261 8.87 -0.80 37.33
CA ALA A 261 10.11 -1.58 37.25
C ALA A 261 10.37 -2.42 38.54
N SER A 262 9.79 -2.07 39.69
CA SER A 262 10.05 -2.71 40.97
C SER A 262 8.90 -2.60 42.01
N GLY A 263 7.71 -2.13 41.58
CA GLY A 263 6.54 -2.01 42.49
C GLY A 263 5.59 -3.18 42.32
N THR A 264 5.08 -3.71 43.43
CA THR A 264 3.97 -4.68 43.38
C THR A 264 2.70 -3.94 42.98
N LEU A 265 2.24 -4.21 41.73
CA LEU A 265 0.91 -3.77 41.31
C LEU A 265 -0.16 -4.35 42.26
N PRO A 266 -1.24 -3.61 42.53
CA PRO A 266 -2.37 -4.14 43.29
C PRO A 266 -2.92 -5.43 42.67
N ALA A 267 -3.40 -6.34 43.50
CA ALA A 267 -3.84 -7.67 43.09
C ALA A 267 -4.95 -7.64 42.03
N ASP A 268 -5.84 -6.65 42.08
CA ASP A 268 -6.92 -6.46 41.12
C ASP A 268 -6.40 -5.99 39.74
N VAL A 269 -5.34 -5.17 39.69
CA VAL A 269 -4.66 -4.76 38.46
C VAL A 269 -3.86 -5.92 37.88
N GLN A 270 -3.18 -6.72 38.70
CA GLN A 270 -2.49 -7.94 38.27
C GLN A 270 -3.47 -8.96 37.67
N ALA A 271 -4.62 -9.17 38.30
CA ALA A 271 -5.68 -10.03 37.78
C ALA A 271 -6.21 -9.53 36.45
N LEU A 272 -6.43 -8.20 36.27
CA LEU A 272 -6.82 -7.60 35.03
C LEU A 272 -5.76 -7.84 33.92
N MET A 273 -4.47 -7.67 34.25
CA MET A 273 -3.38 -7.94 33.26
C MET A 273 -3.37 -9.40 32.82
N GLY A 274 -3.56 -10.35 33.76
CA GLY A 274 -3.66 -11.78 33.45
C GLY A 274 -4.82 -12.08 32.49
N ASP A 275 -6.00 -11.49 32.76
CA ASP A 275 -7.16 -11.67 31.89
C ASP A 275 -6.96 -11.05 30.49
N VAL A 276 -6.30 -9.88 30.42
CA VAL A 276 -5.93 -9.27 29.12
C VAL A 276 -4.92 -10.12 28.38
N GLN A 277 -3.92 -10.68 29.04
CA GLN A 277 -2.96 -11.61 28.41
C GLN A 277 -3.66 -12.87 27.88
N ALA A 278 -4.58 -13.45 28.64
CA ALA A 278 -5.39 -14.58 28.21
C ALA A 278 -6.23 -14.22 26.97
N TRP A 279 -6.86 -13.05 26.96
CA TRP A 279 -7.60 -12.55 25.79
C TRP A 279 -6.70 -12.31 24.57
N LEU A 280 -5.50 -11.78 24.75
CA LEU A 280 -4.54 -11.54 23.64
C LEU A 280 -4.04 -12.84 23.01
N THR A 281 -3.99 -13.94 23.76
CA THR A 281 -3.56 -15.25 23.29
C THR A 281 -4.71 -16.14 22.80
N ALA A 282 -5.95 -15.81 23.17
CA ALA A 282 -7.13 -16.58 22.76
C ALA A 282 -7.44 -16.39 21.27
N GLU A 283 -7.72 -17.48 20.58
CA GLU A 283 -8.26 -17.52 19.22
C GLU A 283 -9.74 -17.92 19.28
N GLY A 284 -10.68 -17.05 18.87
CA GLY A 284 -12.06 -17.45 18.80
C GLY A 284 -13.12 -16.33 18.75
N ALA A 285 -14.39 -16.74 18.55
CA ALA A 285 -15.53 -15.86 18.30
C ALA A 285 -15.96 -15.00 19.50
N ASP A 286 -15.61 -15.38 20.73
CA ASP A 286 -15.98 -14.67 21.97
C ASP A 286 -15.05 -13.50 22.32
N ALA A 287 -14.03 -13.24 21.51
CA ALA A 287 -13.06 -12.18 21.76
C ALA A 287 -13.70 -10.78 21.85
N GLY A 288 -14.82 -10.56 21.17
CA GLY A 288 -15.51 -9.27 21.19
C GLY A 288 -16.23 -8.93 22.48
N SER A 289 -16.95 -9.88 23.07
CA SER A 289 -17.65 -9.72 24.36
C SER A 289 -16.66 -9.64 25.50
N THR A 290 -15.60 -10.44 25.43
CA THR A 290 -14.49 -10.42 26.42
C THR A 290 -13.76 -9.08 26.41
N ALA A 291 -13.45 -8.50 25.24
CA ALA A 291 -12.79 -7.20 25.14
C ALA A 291 -13.64 -6.08 25.75
N GLU A 292 -14.96 -6.12 25.61
CA GLU A 292 -15.87 -5.12 26.17
C GLU A 292 -15.94 -5.24 27.70
N SER A 293 -16.01 -6.45 28.24
CA SER A 293 -15.97 -6.71 29.68
C SER A 293 -14.63 -6.26 30.31
N LEU A 294 -13.50 -6.50 29.64
CA LEU A 294 -12.19 -6.03 30.08
C LEU A 294 -12.11 -4.51 30.12
N ARG A 295 -12.64 -3.82 29.11
CA ARG A 295 -12.69 -2.36 29.10
C ARG A 295 -13.57 -1.79 30.19
N LEU A 296 -14.71 -2.42 30.50
CA LEU A 296 -15.57 -2.03 31.59
C LEU A 296 -14.85 -2.17 32.96
N ARG A 297 -14.12 -3.28 33.13
CA ARG A 297 -13.27 -3.45 34.34
C ARG A 297 -12.18 -2.40 34.44
N CYS A 298 -11.52 -2.05 33.33
CA CYS A 298 -10.56 -0.93 33.28
C CYS A 298 -11.23 0.37 33.75
N ALA A 299 -12.43 0.69 33.27
CA ALA A 299 -13.14 1.91 33.64
C ALA A 299 -13.43 1.94 35.14
N LEU A 300 -13.94 0.84 35.73
CA LEU A 300 -14.21 0.74 37.15
C LEU A 300 -12.94 0.90 38.01
N LEU A 301 -11.81 0.34 37.55
CA LEU A 301 -10.55 0.50 38.27
C LEU A 301 -10.01 1.92 38.16
N ILE A 302 -10.12 2.55 36.97
CA ILE A 302 -9.74 3.96 36.77
C ILE A 302 -10.50 4.86 37.73
N ASP A 303 -11.83 4.72 37.82
CA ASP A 303 -12.66 5.54 38.71
C ASP A 303 -12.27 5.34 40.17
N ARG A 304 -12.03 4.08 40.60
CA ARG A 304 -11.61 3.76 41.97
C ARG A 304 -10.26 4.38 42.30
N TYR A 305 -9.25 4.14 41.49
CA TYR A 305 -7.88 4.59 41.77
C TYR A 305 -7.72 6.10 41.55
N ALA A 306 -8.41 6.70 40.59
CA ALA A 306 -8.39 8.15 40.41
C ALA A 306 -8.96 8.91 41.62
N ALA A 307 -9.99 8.36 42.30
CA ALA A 307 -10.55 8.95 43.48
C ALA A 307 -9.62 8.85 44.70
N GLN A 308 -8.68 7.93 44.69
CA GLN A 308 -7.75 7.65 45.82
C GLN A 308 -6.33 8.16 45.53
N ALA A 309 -6.03 8.61 44.34
CA ALA A 309 -4.69 9.03 43.91
C ALA A 309 -4.22 10.26 44.71
N GLN A 310 -3.14 10.10 45.48
CA GLN A 310 -2.50 11.17 46.24
C GLN A 310 -1.02 11.35 45.87
N THR A 311 -0.43 10.34 45.25
CA THR A 311 0.99 10.33 44.84
C THR A 311 1.17 10.28 43.34
N PHE A 312 2.39 10.56 42.93
CA PHE A 312 2.77 10.43 41.51
C PHE A 312 2.67 8.97 41.01
N ASP A 313 3.00 8.00 41.89
CA ASP A 313 2.90 6.58 41.56
C ASP A 313 1.45 6.14 41.38
N ASP A 314 0.51 6.66 42.17
CA ASP A 314 -0.92 6.41 42.01
C ASP A 314 -1.41 6.98 40.65
N ALA A 315 -0.93 8.17 40.27
CA ALA A 315 -1.27 8.76 38.98
C ALA A 315 -0.70 7.96 37.80
N LEU A 316 0.52 7.41 37.90
CA LEU A 316 1.11 6.51 36.93
C LEU A 316 0.30 5.22 36.76
N GLN A 317 -0.16 4.65 37.85
CA GLN A 317 -1.01 3.46 37.86
C GLN A 317 -2.35 3.70 37.17
N VAL A 318 -3.03 4.80 37.44
CA VAL A 318 -4.27 5.20 36.77
C VAL A 318 -3.99 5.38 35.26
N SER A 319 -2.87 6.03 34.93
CA SER A 319 -2.44 6.23 33.55
C SER A 319 -2.18 4.89 32.83
N PHE A 320 -1.52 3.94 33.46
CA PHE A 320 -1.29 2.60 32.94
C PHE A 320 -2.61 1.89 32.60
N ILE A 321 -3.59 1.86 33.53
CA ILE A 321 -4.89 1.22 33.27
C ILE A 321 -5.63 1.92 32.11
N ARG A 322 -5.50 3.24 32.00
CA ARG A 322 -6.10 4.01 30.88
C ARG A 322 -5.51 3.62 29.54
N TYR A 323 -4.17 3.52 29.43
CA TYR A 323 -3.52 3.08 28.20
C TYR A 323 -3.81 1.60 27.89
N LEU A 324 -3.94 0.76 28.91
CA LEU A 324 -4.37 -0.63 28.73
C LEU A 324 -5.77 -0.72 28.13
N SER A 325 -6.71 0.08 28.65
CA SER A 325 -8.07 0.19 28.09
C SER A 325 -8.07 0.69 26.65
N GLU A 326 -7.22 1.67 26.33
CA GLU A 326 -7.06 2.19 24.98
C GLU A 326 -6.49 1.12 24.02
N ALA A 327 -5.48 0.35 24.45
CA ALA A 327 -4.90 -0.73 23.66
C ALA A 327 -5.95 -1.81 23.31
N ILE A 328 -6.75 -2.23 24.30
CA ILE A 328 -7.84 -3.19 24.09
C ILE A 328 -8.85 -2.63 23.07
N ALA A 329 -9.25 -1.36 23.22
CA ALA A 329 -10.18 -0.71 22.30
C ALA A 329 -9.67 -0.64 20.88
N LEU A 330 -8.41 -0.29 20.69
CA LEU A 330 -7.77 -0.20 19.36
C LEU A 330 -7.68 -1.57 18.70
N LEU A 331 -7.25 -2.60 19.42
CA LEU A 331 -7.19 -3.98 18.90
C LEU A 331 -8.58 -4.47 18.51
N GLN A 332 -9.59 -4.33 19.37
CA GLN A 332 -10.97 -4.72 19.07
C GLN A 332 -11.51 -4.02 17.81
N GLN A 333 -11.26 -2.71 17.67
CA GLN A 333 -11.69 -1.96 16.50
C GLN A 333 -10.98 -2.43 15.22
N CYS A 334 -9.69 -2.72 15.29
CA CYS A 334 -8.93 -3.27 14.15
C CYS A 334 -9.48 -4.63 13.73
N GLU A 335 -9.81 -5.51 14.67
CA GLU A 335 -10.41 -6.83 14.39
C GLU A 335 -11.79 -6.72 13.74
N ARG A 336 -12.66 -5.86 14.27
CA ARG A 336 -13.99 -5.58 13.69
C ARG A 336 -13.88 -5.08 12.24
N LEU A 337 -12.97 -4.13 12.00
CA LEU A 337 -12.74 -3.59 10.65
C LEU A 337 -12.11 -4.62 9.71
N SER A 338 -11.16 -5.44 10.19
CA SER A 338 -10.57 -6.53 9.43
C SER A 338 -11.62 -7.55 9.03
N GLY A 339 -12.49 -7.96 9.95
CA GLY A 339 -13.63 -8.84 9.68
C GLY A 339 -14.60 -8.26 8.65
N ALA A 340 -14.86 -6.95 8.69
CA ALA A 340 -15.68 -6.27 7.67
C ALA A 340 -15.03 -6.29 6.29
N ILE A 341 -13.71 -6.08 6.21
CA ILE A 341 -12.95 -6.15 4.95
C ILE A 341 -12.98 -7.56 4.35
N HIS A 342 -12.82 -8.61 5.18
CA HIS A 342 -12.84 -10.00 4.72
C HIS A 342 -14.23 -10.43 4.20
N ARG A 343 -15.31 -9.92 4.79
CA ARG A 343 -16.69 -10.21 4.38
C ARG A 343 -17.16 -9.42 3.16
N ALA A 344 -16.50 -8.31 2.84
CA ALA A 344 -16.85 -7.47 1.69
C ALA A 344 -16.55 -8.22 0.38
N LYS A 345 -17.60 -8.55 -0.38
CA LYS A 345 -17.47 -9.13 -1.72
C LYS A 345 -16.87 -8.10 -2.68
N PRO A 346 -15.99 -8.49 -3.60
CA PRO A 346 -15.50 -7.58 -4.63
C PRO A 346 -16.66 -7.14 -5.55
N VAL A 347 -16.72 -5.85 -5.84
CA VAL A 347 -17.80 -5.22 -6.64
C VAL A 347 -18.01 -5.91 -8.01
N PHE A 348 -16.95 -6.47 -8.61
CA PHE A 348 -17.04 -7.23 -9.87
C PHE A 348 -17.80 -8.57 -9.77
N GLY A 349 -17.87 -9.19 -8.60
CA GLY A 349 -18.66 -10.40 -8.39
C GLY A 349 -20.16 -10.15 -8.51
N GLU A 350 -20.64 -8.99 -8.08
CA GLU A 350 -22.03 -8.61 -8.19
C GLU A 350 -22.46 -8.29 -9.64
N VAL A 351 -21.58 -7.62 -10.39
CA VAL A 351 -21.84 -7.31 -11.81
C VAL A 351 -21.90 -8.57 -12.67
N GLN A 352 -20.98 -9.53 -12.45
CA GLN A 352 -21.04 -10.82 -13.15
C GLN A 352 -22.26 -11.65 -12.76
N THR A 353 -22.67 -11.64 -11.49
CA THR A 353 -23.86 -12.35 -11.03
C THR A 353 -25.12 -11.72 -11.62
N ARG A 354 -25.21 -10.38 -11.66
CA ARG A 354 -26.34 -9.66 -12.30
C ARG A 354 -26.39 -9.87 -13.81
N LEU A 355 -25.24 -9.91 -14.50
CA LEU A 355 -25.17 -10.23 -15.93
C LEU A 355 -25.56 -11.68 -16.23
N HIS A 356 -25.19 -12.63 -15.36
CA HIS A 356 -25.61 -14.03 -15.50
C HIS A 356 -27.10 -14.22 -15.21
N GLN A 357 -27.63 -13.52 -14.22
CA GLN A 357 -29.08 -13.52 -13.92
C GLN A 357 -29.89 -12.84 -15.03
N ALA A 358 -29.40 -11.74 -15.58
CA ALA A 358 -30.04 -11.06 -16.71
C ALA A 358 -30.01 -11.89 -18.01
N ARG A 359 -29.00 -12.74 -18.21
CA ARG A 359 -28.95 -13.69 -19.33
C ARG A 359 -29.91 -14.89 -19.13
N ARG A 360 -30.09 -15.38 -17.88
CA ARG A 360 -31.04 -16.47 -17.60
C ARG A 360 -32.51 -16.04 -17.61
N GLY A 361 -32.79 -14.78 -17.41
CA GLY A 361 -34.17 -14.23 -17.48
C GLY A 361 -34.62 -13.84 -18.89
N ARG A 362 -33.80 -14.06 -19.92
CA ARG A 362 -34.12 -13.82 -21.34
C ARG A 362 -34.21 -15.11 -22.17
N GLN A 363 -34.09 -16.28 -21.55
CA GLN A 363 -34.44 -17.59 -22.07
C GLN A 363 -35.72 -18.09 -21.41
#